data_f8f7fc9fe7e9d650ebb115627fcbd8d3
#
_entry.id   f8f7fc9fe7e9d650ebb115627fcbd8d3
#
_cell.length_a   1.000
_cell.length_b   1.000
_cell.length_c   1.000
_cell.angle_alpha   90.00
_cell.angle_beta   90.00
_cell.angle_gamma   90.00
#
_symmetry.space_group_name_H-M   'P 1'
#
loop_
_entity.id
_entity.type
_entity.pdbx_description
1 polymer ?
#
loop_
_entity_poly.entity_id
_entity_poly.type
_entity_poly.pdbx_seq_one_letter_code
_entity_poly.pdbx_strand_id
1 'polypeptide(L)'
;PYWGQHPCEAAAFTDKVLNAGYGGIEIDLPADKKFRTELLSELEIIAASHPGFVLAAQQVLPAANEKVSDYIDRMITHLEDIAFLRPDFINAHTGKDHFSFDDNCRVIDAVINFSQQTGIRVVHETHRGRFSFHLATLIPYLYHFPELELTGDFSHFCVVSESLLEDQQELLETILPHIAHLHARI
;
A
#
# COMPACT_ATOMS: atom_id res chain seq x y z
N PRO A 1 3.47 10.72 -6.27
CA PRO A 1 4.26 9.49 -6.10
C PRO A 1 5.59 9.54 -6.83
N TYR A 2 6.59 8.75 -6.37
CA TYR A 2 7.92 8.72 -7.01
C TYR A 2 7.92 7.96 -8.35
N TRP A 3 7.11 6.90 -8.46
CA TRP A 3 6.96 6.20 -9.75
C TRP A 3 6.34 7.13 -10.81
N GLY A 4 6.77 6.98 -12.03
CA GLY A 4 6.42 7.89 -13.12
C GLY A 4 7.25 9.16 -13.18
N GLN A 5 8.19 9.38 -12.24
CA GLN A 5 9.19 10.42 -12.35
C GLN A 5 10.44 9.89 -13.09
N HIS A 6 11.16 10.80 -13.76
CA HIS A 6 12.50 10.45 -14.18
C HIS A 6 13.39 10.24 -12.95
N PRO A 7 14.33 9.27 -12.97
CA PRO A 7 15.28 9.10 -11.87
C PRO A 7 15.93 10.43 -11.51
N CYS A 8 15.86 10.80 -10.23
CA CYS A 8 16.45 12.01 -9.70
C CYS A 8 16.97 11.74 -8.28
N GLU A 9 17.84 12.61 -7.78
CA GLU A 9 18.32 12.57 -6.40
C GLU A 9 17.16 12.84 -5.44
N ALA A 10 17.28 12.36 -4.20
CA ALA A 10 16.22 12.46 -3.19
C ALA A 10 15.85 13.92 -2.89
N ALA A 11 16.84 14.80 -2.73
CA ALA A 11 16.64 16.22 -2.52
C ALA A 11 15.83 16.87 -3.66
N ALA A 12 16.18 16.57 -4.92
CA ALA A 12 15.46 17.11 -6.07
C ALA A 12 14.01 16.60 -6.15
N PHE A 13 13.76 15.38 -5.68
CA PHE A 13 12.39 14.83 -5.60
C PHE A 13 11.58 15.54 -4.50
N THR A 14 12.14 15.65 -3.29
CA THR A 14 11.45 16.31 -2.16
C THR A 14 11.21 17.79 -2.43
N ASP A 15 12.15 18.50 -3.04
CA ASP A 15 11.98 19.90 -3.45
C ASP A 15 10.80 20.07 -4.43
N LYS A 16 10.67 19.16 -5.42
CA LYS A 16 9.52 19.19 -6.33
C LYS A 16 8.19 19.02 -5.60
N VAL A 17 8.15 18.10 -4.63
CA VAL A 17 6.95 17.82 -3.83
C VAL A 17 6.55 19.06 -3.02
N LEU A 18 7.50 19.66 -2.30
CA LEU A 18 7.25 20.84 -1.47
C LEU A 18 6.87 22.08 -2.33
N ASN A 19 7.60 22.33 -3.42
CA ASN A 19 7.33 23.45 -4.33
C ASN A 19 5.97 23.31 -5.02
N ALA A 20 5.46 22.09 -5.23
CA ALA A 20 4.13 21.84 -5.76
C ALA A 20 3.02 21.92 -4.68
N GLY A 21 3.38 22.16 -3.41
CA GLY A 21 2.43 22.32 -2.30
C GLY A 21 1.83 21.00 -1.80
N TYR A 22 2.46 19.87 -2.07
CA TYR A 22 2.00 18.59 -1.53
C TYR A 22 2.36 18.44 -0.05
N GLY A 23 1.43 17.88 0.74
CA GLY A 23 1.60 17.60 2.17
C GLY A 23 2.18 16.22 2.47
N GLY A 24 2.71 15.50 1.49
CA GLY A 24 3.29 14.17 1.69
C GLY A 24 3.79 13.53 0.41
N ILE A 25 4.41 12.37 0.59
CA ILE A 25 4.86 11.51 -0.52
C ILE A 25 4.34 10.09 -0.33
N GLU A 26 4.11 9.42 -1.45
CA GLU A 26 3.95 7.98 -1.49
C GLU A 26 5.03 7.40 -2.41
N ILE A 27 5.76 6.40 -1.92
CA ILE A 27 6.95 5.89 -2.59
C ILE A 27 7.08 4.37 -2.52
N ASP A 28 7.26 3.73 -3.68
CA ASP A 28 7.88 2.41 -3.78
C ASP A 28 9.40 2.62 -3.70
N LEU A 29 10.01 2.10 -2.62
CA LEU A 29 11.37 2.44 -2.25
C LEU A 29 12.38 1.83 -3.22
N PRO A 30 13.14 2.64 -3.98
CA PRO A 30 14.16 2.12 -4.88
C PRO A 30 15.19 1.26 -4.17
N ALA A 31 15.79 0.29 -4.89
CA ALA A 31 16.88 -0.53 -4.36
C ALA A 31 18.20 0.24 -4.16
N ASP A 32 18.31 1.43 -4.71
CA ASP A 32 19.51 2.28 -4.61
C ASP A 32 19.75 2.74 -3.17
N LYS A 33 20.79 2.21 -2.55
CA LYS A 33 21.15 2.52 -1.16
C LYS A 33 21.51 4.00 -0.94
N LYS A 34 22.12 4.65 -1.95
CA LYS A 34 22.47 6.07 -1.87
C LYS A 34 21.19 6.90 -1.77
N PHE A 35 20.25 6.68 -2.69
CA PHE A 35 18.95 7.34 -2.69
C PHE A 35 18.20 7.13 -1.36
N ARG A 36 18.18 5.90 -0.85
CA ARG A 36 17.52 5.58 0.44
C ARG A 36 18.08 6.38 1.61
N THR A 37 19.42 6.49 1.69
CA THR A 37 20.10 7.24 2.75
C THR A 37 19.84 8.74 2.61
N GLU A 38 19.91 9.28 1.40
CA GLU A 38 19.59 10.68 1.13
C GLU A 38 18.13 11.00 1.43
N LEU A 39 17.20 10.15 1.00
CA LEU A 39 15.78 10.33 1.28
C LEU A 39 15.49 10.38 2.78
N LEU A 40 16.11 9.50 3.57
CA LEU A 40 15.94 9.53 5.03
C LEU A 40 16.39 10.86 5.62
N SER A 41 17.56 11.38 5.19
CA SER A 41 18.06 12.69 5.64
C SER A 41 17.15 13.84 5.23
N GLU A 42 16.60 13.81 4.02
CA GLU A 42 15.61 14.80 3.55
C GLU A 42 14.32 14.76 4.37
N LEU A 43 13.82 13.56 4.68
CA LEU A 43 12.62 13.39 5.50
C LEU A 43 12.80 13.91 6.92
N GLU A 44 13.99 13.77 7.52
CA GLU A 44 14.30 14.36 8.84
C GLU A 44 14.24 15.91 8.79
N ILE A 45 14.78 16.51 7.74
CA ILE A 45 14.73 17.97 7.51
C ILE A 45 13.28 18.43 7.32
N ILE A 46 12.52 17.71 6.51
CA ILE A 46 11.10 18.01 6.22
C ILE A 46 10.26 17.88 7.49
N ALA A 47 10.45 16.84 8.28
CA ALA A 47 9.71 16.66 9.54
C ALA A 47 9.92 17.83 10.52
N ALA A 48 11.10 18.45 10.53
CA ALA A 48 11.40 19.60 11.36
C ALA A 48 10.75 20.90 10.85
N SER A 49 10.59 21.06 9.54
CA SER A 49 10.13 22.29 8.88
C SER A 49 8.66 22.26 8.42
N HIS A 50 8.11 21.07 8.18
CA HIS A 50 6.75 20.87 7.68
C HIS A 50 6.00 19.87 8.58
N PRO A 51 5.55 20.30 9.78
CA PRO A 51 4.80 19.41 10.67
C PRO A 51 3.51 18.94 9.98
N GLY A 52 3.29 17.63 9.98
CA GLY A 52 2.15 17.01 9.29
C GLY A 52 2.44 16.52 7.87
N PHE A 53 3.69 16.61 7.40
CA PHE A 53 4.08 15.97 6.14
C PHE A 53 4.00 14.45 6.28
N VAL A 54 3.27 13.79 5.37
CA VAL A 54 2.97 12.36 5.43
C VAL A 54 3.92 11.56 4.54
N LEU A 55 4.52 10.51 5.09
CA LEU A 55 5.25 9.50 4.35
C LEU A 55 4.41 8.22 4.25
N ALA A 56 3.89 7.92 3.06
CA ALA A 56 3.34 6.63 2.72
C ALA A 56 4.40 5.81 1.96
N ALA A 57 4.70 4.61 2.43
CA ALA A 57 5.58 3.71 1.69
C ALA A 57 4.74 2.64 0.98
N GLN A 58 5.11 2.29 -0.26
CA GLN A 58 4.47 1.20 -0.98
C GLN A 58 5.21 -0.12 -0.80
N GLN A 59 4.44 -1.18 -0.59
CA GLN A 59 4.91 -2.55 -0.62
C GLN A 59 4.37 -3.23 -1.88
N VAL A 60 5.21 -3.47 -2.85
CA VAL A 60 4.88 -4.17 -4.10
C VAL A 60 5.88 -5.29 -4.33
N LEU A 61 5.38 -6.52 -4.48
CA LEU A 61 6.23 -7.67 -4.83
C LEU A 61 6.09 -8.00 -6.32
N PRO A 62 7.20 -8.23 -7.02
CA PRO A 62 7.16 -8.77 -8.37
C PRO A 62 6.52 -10.18 -8.37
N ALA A 63 5.89 -10.54 -9.49
CA ALA A 63 5.31 -11.86 -9.65
C ALA A 63 6.40 -12.95 -9.55
N ALA A 64 6.09 -14.03 -8.81
CA ALA A 64 6.93 -15.20 -8.71
C ALA A 64 6.06 -16.46 -8.65
N ASN A 65 6.60 -17.57 -9.15
CA ASN A 65 5.97 -18.89 -8.97
C ASN A 65 6.48 -19.47 -7.65
N GLU A 66 5.69 -19.32 -6.59
CA GLU A 66 6.10 -19.64 -5.23
C GLU A 66 4.94 -20.22 -4.42
N LYS A 67 5.25 -20.93 -3.34
CA LYS A 67 4.26 -21.38 -2.37
C LYS A 67 3.80 -20.22 -1.51
N VAL A 68 2.63 -20.36 -0.88
CA VAL A 68 2.08 -19.33 0.02
C VAL A 68 3.03 -18.99 1.18
N SER A 69 3.71 -20.00 1.76
CA SER A 69 4.71 -19.76 2.80
C SER A 69 5.85 -18.86 2.33
N ASP A 70 6.39 -19.15 1.16
CA ASP A 70 7.53 -18.40 0.59
C ASP A 70 7.10 -16.98 0.21
N TYR A 71 5.85 -16.82 -0.25
CA TYR A 71 5.24 -15.50 -0.49
C TYR A 71 5.13 -14.69 0.80
N ILE A 72 4.66 -15.30 1.91
CA ILE A 72 4.56 -14.65 3.22
C ILE A 72 5.95 -14.21 3.68
N ASP A 73 6.94 -15.09 3.66
CA ASP A 73 8.30 -14.78 4.10
C ASP A 73 8.90 -13.60 3.31
N ARG A 74 8.72 -13.61 1.99
CA ARG A 74 9.17 -12.55 1.10
C ARG A 74 8.44 -11.22 1.34
N MET A 75 7.13 -11.29 1.61
CA MET A 75 6.32 -10.11 1.92
C MET A 75 6.77 -9.47 3.23
N ILE A 76 6.93 -10.26 4.29
CA ILE A 76 7.38 -9.75 5.59
C ILE A 76 8.79 -9.19 5.50
N THR A 77 9.73 -9.88 4.84
CA THR A 77 11.08 -9.36 4.58
C THR A 77 11.05 -7.99 3.89
N HIS A 78 10.15 -7.79 2.92
CA HIS A 78 10.03 -6.51 2.22
C HIS A 78 9.38 -5.43 3.11
N LEU A 79 8.39 -5.79 3.93
CA LEU A 79 7.81 -4.86 4.91
C LEU A 79 8.86 -4.41 5.95
N GLU A 80 9.71 -5.33 6.44
CA GLU A 80 10.82 -5.01 7.34
C GLU A 80 11.85 -4.07 6.70
N ASP A 81 12.19 -4.28 5.41
CA ASP A 81 13.09 -3.39 4.65
C ASP A 81 12.50 -1.98 4.50
N ILE A 82 11.19 -1.87 4.30
CA ILE A 82 10.49 -0.58 4.19
C ILE A 82 10.37 0.11 5.56
N ALA A 83 10.18 -0.64 6.63
CA ALA A 83 10.03 -0.14 8.00
C ALA A 83 11.20 0.75 8.46
N PHE A 84 12.38 0.57 7.88
CA PHE A 84 13.56 1.42 8.09
C PHE A 84 13.28 2.92 7.86
N LEU A 85 12.40 3.27 6.93
CA LEU A 85 12.00 4.66 6.65
C LEU A 85 11.09 5.26 7.72
N ARG A 86 10.56 4.46 8.65
CA ARG A 86 9.55 4.86 9.64
C ARG A 86 8.37 5.60 9.01
N PRO A 87 7.70 5.00 8.00
CA PRO A 87 6.58 5.65 7.34
C PRO A 87 5.39 5.82 8.30
N ASP A 88 4.54 6.80 8.04
CA ASP A 88 3.27 6.98 8.75
C ASP A 88 2.34 5.78 8.53
N PHE A 89 2.39 5.20 7.33
CA PHE A 89 1.76 3.92 7.01
C PHE A 89 2.41 3.28 5.77
N ILE A 90 2.18 1.98 5.61
CA ILE A 90 2.56 1.23 4.42
C ILE A 90 1.30 0.89 3.62
N ASN A 91 1.26 1.25 2.33
CA ASN A 91 0.26 0.79 1.38
C ASN A 91 0.73 -0.53 0.75
N ALA A 92 0.04 -1.63 1.04
CA ALA A 92 0.50 -2.98 0.71
C ALA A 92 -0.34 -3.66 -0.39
N HIS A 93 0.34 -4.22 -1.38
CA HIS A 93 -0.23 -5.13 -2.38
C HIS A 93 -0.29 -6.56 -1.84
N THR A 94 -1.27 -6.85 -0.98
CA THR A 94 -1.36 -8.07 -0.19
C THR A 94 -1.98 -9.24 -0.96
N GLY A 95 -1.45 -10.43 -0.75
CA GLY A 95 -2.01 -11.68 -1.25
C GLY A 95 -2.06 -11.79 -2.78
N LYS A 96 -2.88 -12.72 -3.25
CA LYS A 96 -3.08 -12.98 -4.68
C LYS A 96 -4.56 -13.31 -4.95
N ASP A 97 -5.04 -12.96 -6.12
CA ASP A 97 -6.40 -13.24 -6.59
C ASP A 97 -6.68 -14.76 -6.78
N HIS A 98 -5.63 -15.53 -7.04
CA HIS A 98 -5.71 -16.98 -7.24
C HIS A 98 -5.39 -17.83 -6.00
N PHE A 99 -5.02 -17.20 -4.87
CA PHE A 99 -4.89 -17.92 -3.60
C PHE A 99 -6.27 -18.25 -3.03
N SER A 100 -6.38 -19.35 -2.31
CA SER A 100 -7.61 -19.67 -1.57
C SER A 100 -7.93 -18.57 -0.54
N PHE A 101 -9.18 -18.55 -0.08
CA PHE A 101 -9.57 -17.65 1.02
C PHE A 101 -8.67 -17.85 2.25
N ASP A 102 -8.47 -19.10 2.68
CA ASP A 102 -7.65 -19.43 3.84
C ASP A 102 -6.18 -19.01 3.66
N ASP A 103 -5.63 -19.19 2.44
CA ASP A 103 -4.25 -18.79 2.16
C ASP A 103 -4.09 -17.26 2.18
N ASN A 104 -5.03 -16.51 1.62
CA ASN A 104 -5.04 -15.06 1.73
C ASN A 104 -5.23 -14.60 3.18
N CYS A 105 -6.07 -15.28 3.98
CA CYS A 105 -6.19 -14.99 5.41
C CYS A 105 -4.86 -15.17 6.14
N ARG A 106 -4.09 -16.23 5.85
CA ARG A 106 -2.74 -16.42 6.42
C ARG A 106 -1.78 -15.28 6.05
N VAL A 107 -1.87 -14.77 4.82
CA VAL A 107 -1.07 -13.61 4.40
C VAL A 107 -1.48 -12.36 5.18
N ILE A 108 -2.78 -12.10 5.29
CA ILE A 108 -3.32 -10.94 6.03
C ILE A 108 -2.92 -11.02 7.51
N ASP A 109 -3.06 -12.19 8.16
CA ASP A 109 -2.62 -12.42 9.54
C ASP A 109 -1.13 -12.10 9.75
N ALA A 110 -0.27 -12.51 8.81
CA ALA A 110 1.15 -12.22 8.89
C ALA A 110 1.42 -10.69 8.82
N VAL A 111 0.71 -9.97 7.97
CA VAL A 111 0.82 -8.50 7.87
C VAL A 111 0.27 -7.81 9.11
N ILE A 112 -0.84 -8.28 9.68
CA ILE A 112 -1.38 -7.76 10.95
C ILE A 112 -0.36 -7.96 12.08
N ASN A 113 0.24 -9.15 12.18
CA ASN A 113 1.27 -9.44 13.17
C ASN A 113 2.50 -8.51 13.01
N PHE A 114 2.96 -8.27 11.77
CA PHE A 114 4.01 -7.29 11.50
C PHE A 114 3.63 -5.88 11.98
N SER A 115 2.42 -5.41 11.65
CA SER A 115 1.91 -4.11 12.08
C SER A 115 1.88 -3.98 13.62
N GLN A 116 1.40 -5.01 14.32
CA GLN A 116 1.36 -5.04 15.79
C GLN A 116 2.76 -5.04 16.42
N GLN A 117 3.72 -5.76 15.86
CA GLN A 117 5.09 -5.84 16.38
C GLN A 117 5.89 -4.56 16.15
N THR A 118 5.70 -3.89 15.04
CA THR A 118 6.46 -2.69 14.66
C THR A 118 5.78 -1.38 15.04
N GLY A 119 4.46 -1.41 15.27
CA GLY A 119 3.64 -0.22 15.46
C GLY A 119 3.40 0.55 14.15
N ILE A 120 3.85 0.04 13.01
CA ILE A 120 3.62 0.67 11.70
C ILE A 120 2.29 0.20 11.14
N ARG A 121 1.41 1.16 10.87
CA ARG A 121 0.11 0.91 10.23
C ARG A 121 0.29 0.37 8.81
N VAL A 122 -0.44 -0.69 8.45
CA VAL A 122 -0.46 -1.21 7.08
C VAL A 122 -1.89 -1.16 6.56
N VAL A 123 -2.07 -0.53 5.41
CA VAL A 123 -3.34 -0.49 4.66
C VAL A 123 -3.21 -1.35 3.40
N HIS A 124 -4.29 -2.01 2.99
CA HIS A 124 -4.26 -2.98 1.90
C HIS A 124 -4.91 -2.38 0.65
N GLU A 125 -4.15 -2.28 -0.44
CA GLU A 125 -4.68 -1.69 -1.66
C GLU A 125 -5.72 -2.60 -2.34
N THR A 126 -6.84 -2.00 -2.76
CA THR A 126 -7.79 -2.64 -3.65
C THR A 126 -7.17 -2.71 -5.04
N HIS A 127 -6.60 -3.86 -5.39
CA HIS A 127 -5.78 -3.98 -6.59
C HIS A 127 -6.02 -5.31 -7.30
N ARG A 128 -6.18 -5.26 -8.65
CA ARG A 128 -6.26 -6.46 -9.49
C ARG A 128 -5.04 -7.36 -9.27
N GLY A 129 -5.25 -8.67 -9.25
CA GLY A 129 -4.20 -9.65 -8.95
C GLY A 129 -3.84 -9.77 -7.47
N ARG A 130 -4.61 -9.15 -6.56
CA ARG A 130 -4.49 -9.26 -5.10
C ARG A 130 -5.76 -9.84 -4.49
N PHE A 131 -5.75 -10.18 -3.19
CA PHE A 131 -6.97 -10.71 -2.53
C PHE A 131 -8.16 -9.73 -2.66
N SER A 132 -7.88 -8.45 -2.73
CA SER A 132 -8.80 -7.31 -2.79
C SER A 132 -9.21 -6.91 -4.21
N PHE A 133 -9.10 -7.81 -5.20
CA PHE A 133 -9.23 -7.48 -6.62
C PHE A 133 -10.66 -7.17 -7.08
N HIS A 134 -11.67 -7.64 -6.37
CA HIS A 134 -13.08 -7.54 -6.77
C HIS A 134 -13.97 -7.32 -5.55
N LEU A 135 -15.00 -6.45 -5.68
CA LEU A 135 -15.88 -6.04 -4.58
C LEU A 135 -16.50 -7.24 -3.83
N ALA A 136 -17.21 -8.11 -4.53
CA ALA A 136 -17.91 -9.22 -3.90
C ALA A 136 -16.96 -10.23 -3.23
N THR A 137 -15.75 -10.43 -3.77
CA THR A 137 -14.75 -11.34 -3.19
C THR A 137 -14.00 -10.73 -2.00
N LEU A 138 -13.98 -9.40 -1.88
CA LEU A 138 -13.36 -8.70 -0.76
C LEU A 138 -14.21 -8.78 0.52
N ILE A 139 -15.53 -8.71 0.41
CA ILE A 139 -16.44 -8.66 1.56
C ILE A 139 -16.23 -9.79 2.58
N PRO A 140 -16.07 -11.07 2.21
CA PRO A 140 -15.76 -12.13 3.18
C PRO A 140 -14.51 -11.86 4.04
N TYR A 141 -13.49 -11.22 3.47
CA TYR A 141 -12.30 -10.85 4.24
C TYR A 141 -12.59 -9.74 5.25
N LEU A 142 -13.44 -8.75 4.90
CA LEU A 142 -13.81 -7.68 5.82
C LEU A 142 -14.67 -8.21 6.99
N TYR A 143 -15.49 -9.23 6.76
CA TYR A 143 -16.18 -9.92 7.86
C TYR A 143 -15.25 -10.73 8.74
N HIS A 144 -14.21 -11.33 8.17
CA HIS A 144 -13.21 -12.11 8.91
C HIS A 144 -12.23 -11.21 9.68
N PHE A 145 -11.89 -10.06 9.11
CA PHE A 145 -10.99 -9.04 9.66
C PHE A 145 -11.70 -7.68 9.71
N PRO A 146 -12.59 -7.44 10.70
CA PRO A 146 -13.40 -6.22 10.73
C PRO A 146 -12.59 -4.93 10.89
N GLU A 147 -11.37 -5.01 11.40
CA GLU A 147 -10.46 -3.86 11.55
C GLU A 147 -9.52 -3.67 10.34
N LEU A 148 -9.74 -4.41 9.25
CA LEU A 148 -8.90 -4.30 8.06
C LEU A 148 -9.08 -2.95 7.40
N GLU A 149 -7.98 -2.24 7.18
CA GLU A 149 -7.98 -0.93 6.54
C GLU A 149 -7.50 -1.04 5.09
N LEU A 150 -8.18 -0.30 4.20
CA LEU A 150 -7.94 -0.37 2.77
C LEU A 150 -7.45 0.96 2.19
N THR A 151 -6.59 0.87 1.18
CA THR A 151 -6.41 1.93 0.20
C THR A 151 -7.38 1.69 -0.95
N GLY A 152 -8.32 2.60 -1.16
CA GLY A 152 -9.30 2.53 -2.22
C GLY A 152 -8.75 2.99 -3.57
N ASP A 153 -8.29 2.09 -4.42
CA ASP A 153 -8.10 2.35 -5.85
C ASP A 153 -9.27 1.72 -6.61
N PHE A 154 -10.35 2.47 -6.75
CA PHE A 154 -11.57 1.98 -7.39
C PHE A 154 -11.41 1.70 -8.89
N SER A 155 -10.38 2.25 -9.53
CA SER A 155 -10.10 1.96 -10.94
C SER A 155 -9.84 0.48 -11.19
N HIS A 156 -9.29 -0.23 -10.21
CA HIS A 156 -9.08 -1.68 -10.31
C HIS A 156 -10.38 -2.47 -10.30
N PHE A 157 -11.36 -2.08 -9.49
CA PHE A 157 -12.68 -2.68 -9.52
C PHE A 157 -13.38 -2.44 -10.85
N CYS A 158 -13.34 -1.20 -11.36
CA CYS A 158 -13.90 -0.88 -12.68
C CYS A 158 -13.29 -1.74 -13.79
N VAL A 159 -11.96 -1.93 -13.77
CA VAL A 159 -11.27 -2.76 -14.78
C VAL A 159 -11.66 -4.23 -14.67
N VAL A 160 -11.75 -4.77 -13.46
CA VAL A 160 -12.08 -6.19 -13.23
C VAL A 160 -13.55 -6.48 -13.55
N SER A 161 -14.44 -5.54 -13.23
CA SER A 161 -15.88 -5.66 -13.47
C SER A 161 -16.30 -5.21 -14.88
N GLU A 162 -15.38 -4.64 -15.68
CA GLU A 162 -15.65 -4.04 -17.00
C GLU A 162 -16.84 -3.06 -16.96
N SER A 163 -16.98 -2.30 -15.85
CA SER A 163 -18.08 -1.37 -15.58
C SER A 163 -17.61 -0.18 -14.74
N LEU A 164 -18.47 0.84 -14.60
CA LEU A 164 -18.27 1.94 -13.64
C LEU A 164 -18.92 1.67 -12.28
N LEU A 165 -19.29 0.41 -12.01
CA LEU A 165 -19.84 -0.09 -10.73
C LEU A 165 -21.25 0.44 -10.40
N GLU A 166 -22.01 0.91 -11.38
CA GLU A 166 -23.35 1.51 -11.19
C GLU A 166 -24.35 0.53 -10.58
N ASP A 167 -24.14 -0.76 -10.84
CA ASP A 167 -24.97 -1.88 -10.35
C ASP A 167 -24.43 -2.52 -9.05
N GLN A 168 -23.35 -1.97 -8.46
CA GLN A 168 -22.65 -2.54 -7.30
C GLN A 168 -22.65 -1.59 -6.10
N GLN A 169 -23.62 -0.68 -6.00
CA GLN A 169 -23.67 0.34 -4.96
C GLN A 169 -23.68 -0.26 -3.55
N GLU A 170 -24.48 -1.30 -3.30
CA GLU A 170 -24.55 -1.95 -1.97
C GLU A 170 -23.20 -2.55 -1.54
N LEU A 171 -22.45 -3.11 -2.50
CA LEU A 171 -21.11 -3.64 -2.24
C LEU A 171 -20.11 -2.51 -1.93
N LEU A 172 -20.20 -1.39 -2.66
CA LEU A 172 -19.40 -0.21 -2.39
C LEU A 172 -19.67 0.36 -1.00
N GLU A 173 -20.95 0.52 -0.63
CA GLU A 173 -21.35 1.00 0.70
C GLU A 173 -20.82 0.12 1.82
N THR A 174 -20.68 -1.18 1.59
CA THR A 174 -20.11 -2.13 2.57
C THR A 174 -18.62 -1.91 2.79
N ILE A 175 -17.86 -1.55 1.74
CA ILE A 175 -16.41 -1.41 1.85
C ILE A 175 -15.96 0.01 2.24
N LEU A 176 -16.76 1.04 1.96
CA LEU A 176 -16.41 2.44 2.22
C LEU A 176 -15.95 2.72 3.66
N PRO A 177 -16.57 2.14 4.71
CA PRO A 177 -16.09 2.33 6.09
C PRO A 177 -14.66 1.83 6.36
N HIS A 178 -14.15 0.93 5.53
CA HIS A 178 -12.79 0.38 5.64
C HIS A 178 -11.74 1.20 4.86
N ILE A 179 -12.17 2.18 4.04
CA ILE A 179 -11.25 2.99 3.25
C ILE A 179 -10.57 4.02 4.13
N ALA A 180 -9.29 3.85 4.34
CA ALA A 180 -8.43 4.71 5.17
C ALA A 180 -7.51 5.61 4.33
N HIS A 181 -7.26 5.25 3.09
CA HIS A 181 -6.48 5.99 2.11
C HIS A 181 -7.13 5.87 0.73
N LEU A 182 -6.88 6.83 -0.16
CA LEU A 182 -7.51 6.85 -1.48
C LEU A 182 -6.49 7.14 -2.58
N HIS A 183 -6.45 6.27 -3.58
CA HIS A 183 -5.79 6.55 -4.85
C HIS A 183 -6.80 7.14 -5.82
N ALA A 184 -6.78 8.47 -5.97
CA ALA A 184 -7.58 9.18 -6.96
C ALA A 184 -6.80 9.29 -8.28
N ARG A 185 -7.26 8.58 -9.29
CA ARG A 185 -6.73 8.70 -10.65
C ARG A 185 -7.51 9.76 -11.43
N ILE A 186 -6.78 10.65 -12.07
CA ILE A 186 -7.31 11.71 -12.93
C ILE A 186 -7.15 11.27 -14.39
#